data_d1f9a2a2ef2f535c85442489fec65814
#
_entry.id   d1f9a2a2ef2f535c85442489fec65814
#
_cell.length_a   1.000
_cell.length_b   1.000
_cell.length_c   1.000
_cell.angle_alpha   90.00
_cell.angle_beta   90.00
_cell.angle_gamma   90.00
#
_symmetry.space_group_name_H-M   'P 1'
#
loop_
_entity.id
_entity.type
_entity.pdbx_description
1 polymer ?
#
loop_
_entity_poly.entity_id
_entity_poly.type
_entity_poly.pdbx_seq_one_letter_code
_entity_poly.pdbx_strand_id
1 'polypeptide(L)'
;MQTAVHVAGLTVLGLWLGHCAVAHAGNFTDAPPDVAAQAARSTTPRMIEGCILAAAQVHRLPPAVLVILLNVEGGTIGNVSQNTNDTVDIGPMQVNQIWLPQLARHWDASVTATFLALRDNFCANVDGGAWVLRQALDEAHGDFWQGVAIYHSHDPDYQRDYLGNVLREVERLQRASRSDAARMRLAGR
;
A
#
# COMPACT_ATOMS: atom_id res chain seq x y z
N MET A 1 69.71 -5.51 -32.61
CA MET A 1 69.64 -6.58 -31.63
C MET A 1 68.56 -6.18 -30.63
N GLN A 2 67.32 -6.63 -30.81
CA GLN A 2 66.22 -6.42 -29.86
C GLN A 2 65.59 -7.78 -29.59
N THR A 3 65.73 -8.24 -28.36
CA THR A 3 65.18 -9.49 -27.86
C THR A 3 63.72 -9.27 -27.40
N ALA A 4 62.76 -9.93 -28.06
CA ALA A 4 61.40 -9.94 -27.66
C ALA A 4 61.13 -11.00 -26.56
N VAL A 5 60.57 -10.57 -25.45
CA VAL A 5 60.12 -11.46 -24.35
C VAL A 5 58.62 -11.73 -24.56
N HIS A 6 58.28 -13.01 -24.79
CA HIS A 6 56.92 -13.50 -24.81
C HIS A 6 56.45 -13.80 -23.42
N VAL A 7 55.38 -13.10 -22.97
CA VAL A 7 54.64 -13.45 -21.73
C VAL A 7 53.39 -14.21 -22.12
N ALA A 8 53.35 -15.49 -21.77
CA ALA A 8 52.16 -16.33 -21.94
C ALA A 8 51.10 -15.99 -20.88
N GLY A 9 49.97 -15.42 -21.30
CA GLY A 9 48.79 -15.19 -20.43
C GLY A 9 47.93 -16.45 -20.36
N LEU A 10 47.81 -17.03 -19.16
CA LEU A 10 46.81 -18.06 -18.87
C LEU A 10 45.46 -17.38 -18.64
N THR A 11 44.51 -17.58 -19.56
CA THR A 11 43.08 -17.24 -19.39
C THR A 11 42.38 -18.38 -18.67
N VAL A 12 42.04 -18.18 -17.40
CA VAL A 12 41.14 -19.07 -16.66
C VAL A 12 39.69 -18.70 -16.98
N LEU A 13 39.03 -19.51 -17.81
CA LEU A 13 37.61 -19.43 -18.07
C LEU A 13 36.85 -20.03 -16.88
N GLY A 14 36.38 -19.18 -15.95
CA GLY A 14 35.46 -19.59 -14.90
C GLY A 14 34.06 -19.76 -15.45
N LEU A 15 33.61 -21.02 -15.59
CA LEU A 15 32.20 -21.34 -15.83
C LEU A 15 31.36 -20.99 -14.58
N TRP A 16 30.65 -19.88 -14.61
CA TRP A 16 29.55 -19.61 -13.68
C TRP A 16 28.32 -20.41 -14.12
N LEU A 17 28.08 -21.57 -13.52
CA LEU A 17 26.81 -22.27 -13.59
C LEU A 17 25.82 -21.49 -12.71
N GLY A 18 25.05 -20.60 -13.34
CA GLY A 18 23.92 -19.94 -12.73
C GLY A 18 22.86 -20.97 -12.37
N HIS A 19 22.72 -21.28 -11.09
CA HIS A 19 21.55 -21.99 -10.59
C HIS A 19 20.36 -21.03 -10.66
N CYS A 20 19.51 -21.18 -11.68
CA CYS A 20 18.17 -20.63 -11.67
C CYS A 20 17.40 -21.36 -10.54
N ALA A 21 17.31 -20.72 -9.38
CA ALA A 21 16.37 -21.12 -8.36
C ALA A 21 14.96 -20.85 -8.91
N VAL A 22 14.25 -21.91 -9.28
CA VAL A 22 12.81 -21.85 -9.59
C VAL A 22 12.11 -21.45 -8.30
N ALA A 23 11.72 -20.18 -8.18
CA ALA A 23 10.90 -19.72 -7.09
C ALA A 23 9.56 -20.46 -7.17
N HIS A 24 9.33 -21.39 -6.27
CA HIS A 24 8.02 -21.98 -6.05
C HIS A 24 7.08 -20.85 -5.63
N ALA A 25 5.95 -20.73 -6.34
CA ALA A 25 4.84 -19.90 -5.92
C ALA A 25 4.28 -20.50 -4.61
N GLY A 26 4.86 -20.08 -3.48
CA GLY A 26 4.34 -20.40 -2.15
C GLY A 26 3.00 -19.69 -1.96
N ASN A 27 2.05 -20.34 -1.32
CA ASN A 27 0.80 -19.74 -0.90
C ASN A 27 1.10 -18.48 -0.09
N PHE A 28 0.61 -17.32 -0.56
CA PHE A 28 0.86 -16.00 0.02
C PHE A 28 0.27 -15.79 1.43
N THR A 29 -0.38 -16.80 2.01
CA THR A 29 -1.09 -16.72 3.28
C THR A 29 -0.25 -16.96 4.53
N ASP A 30 0.99 -17.46 4.42
CA ASP A 30 1.77 -17.91 5.58
C ASP A 30 2.93 -16.97 5.93
N ALA A 31 2.61 -15.78 6.50
CA ALA A 31 3.61 -15.06 7.28
C ALA A 31 3.62 -15.58 8.72
N PRO A 32 4.78 -15.71 9.36
CA PRO A 32 4.84 -16.00 10.79
C PRO A 32 4.05 -14.94 11.57
N PRO A 33 3.16 -15.34 12.49
CA PRO A 33 2.29 -14.41 13.24
C PRO A 33 3.04 -13.40 14.11
N ASP A 34 4.27 -13.67 14.45
CA ASP A 34 5.17 -12.82 15.23
C ASP A 34 5.69 -11.59 14.44
N VAL A 35 5.92 -11.70 13.13
CA VAL A 35 6.37 -10.57 12.30
C VAL A 35 5.26 -9.53 12.15
N ALA A 36 4.03 -9.96 11.90
CA ALA A 36 2.86 -9.09 11.82
C ALA A 36 2.57 -8.39 13.16
N ALA A 37 2.65 -9.13 14.26
CA ALA A 37 2.47 -8.59 15.61
C ALA A 37 3.59 -7.61 16.01
N GLN A 38 4.79 -7.78 15.51
CA GLN A 38 5.90 -6.86 15.73
C GLN A 38 5.76 -5.58 14.90
N ALA A 39 5.37 -5.68 13.63
CA ALA A 39 5.10 -4.53 12.77
C ALA A 39 3.94 -3.70 13.32
N ALA A 40 2.85 -4.32 13.79
CA ALA A 40 1.73 -3.63 14.43
C ALA A 40 2.14 -2.90 15.73
N ARG A 41 3.01 -3.50 16.54
CA ARG A 41 3.51 -2.88 17.79
C ARG A 41 4.49 -1.72 17.54
N SER A 42 5.14 -1.66 16.39
CA SER A 42 6.07 -0.57 16.05
C SER A 42 5.40 0.64 15.42
N THR A 43 4.10 0.56 15.08
CA THR A 43 3.35 1.64 14.42
C THR A 43 2.85 2.65 15.46
N THR A 44 3.57 3.75 15.62
CA THR A 44 3.20 4.84 16.54
C THR A 44 2.25 5.84 15.87
N PRO A 45 1.41 6.59 16.64
CA PRO A 45 0.55 7.65 16.09
C PRO A 45 1.30 8.66 15.21
N ARG A 46 2.51 9.06 15.64
CA ARG A 46 3.36 9.99 14.86
C ARG A 46 3.84 9.39 13.54
N MET A 47 4.14 8.09 13.52
CA MET A 47 4.52 7.39 12.30
C MET A 47 3.31 7.26 11.35
N ILE A 48 2.13 6.94 11.87
CA ILE A 48 0.87 6.90 11.10
C ILE A 48 0.64 8.23 10.38
N GLU A 49 0.69 9.32 11.13
CA GLU A 49 0.53 10.68 10.59
C GLU A 49 1.58 10.99 9.51
N GLY A 50 2.85 10.70 9.78
CA GLY A 50 3.94 10.93 8.83
C GLY A 50 3.77 10.15 7.53
N CYS A 51 3.36 8.88 7.58
CA CYS A 51 3.11 8.05 6.39
C CYS A 51 1.93 8.59 5.57
N ILE A 52 0.84 8.98 6.23
CA ILE A 52 -0.34 9.54 5.56
C ILE A 52 0.03 10.87 4.85
N LEU A 53 0.74 11.76 5.52
CA LEU A 53 1.17 13.03 4.94
C LEU A 53 2.13 12.83 3.77
N ALA A 54 3.09 11.92 3.89
CA ALA A 54 4.04 11.62 2.83
C ALA A 54 3.34 11.04 1.58
N ALA A 55 2.48 10.04 1.76
CA ALA A 55 1.72 9.44 0.66
C ALA A 55 0.78 10.46 0.01
N ALA A 56 0.09 11.28 0.79
CA ALA A 56 -0.78 12.35 0.29
C ALA A 56 0.00 13.34 -0.58
N GLN A 57 1.20 13.74 -0.14
CA GLN A 57 2.05 14.65 -0.91
C GLN A 57 2.55 14.03 -2.22
N VAL A 58 3.06 12.78 -2.18
CA VAL A 58 3.59 12.07 -3.34
C VAL A 58 2.50 11.88 -4.41
N HIS A 59 1.31 11.46 -4.00
CA HIS A 59 0.21 11.16 -4.93
C HIS A 59 -0.75 12.34 -5.16
N ARG A 60 -0.44 13.54 -4.63
CA ARG A 60 -1.24 14.77 -4.77
C ARG A 60 -2.69 14.57 -4.33
N LEU A 61 -2.86 14.01 -3.15
CA LEU A 61 -4.15 13.74 -2.53
C LEU A 61 -4.36 14.61 -1.29
N PRO A 62 -5.59 14.98 -0.95
CA PRO A 62 -5.87 15.53 0.37
C PRO A 62 -5.57 14.49 1.46
N PRO A 63 -4.78 14.78 2.51
CA PRO A 63 -4.49 13.80 3.57
C PRO A 63 -5.76 13.24 4.23
N ALA A 64 -6.79 14.06 4.33
CA ALA A 64 -8.07 13.66 4.93
C ALA A 64 -8.73 12.47 4.19
N VAL A 65 -8.59 12.37 2.85
CA VAL A 65 -9.17 11.24 2.14
C VAL A 65 -8.50 9.93 2.52
N LEU A 66 -7.18 9.91 2.71
CA LEU A 66 -6.46 8.70 3.15
C LEU A 66 -6.88 8.27 4.56
N VAL A 67 -7.09 9.23 5.47
CA VAL A 67 -7.64 8.95 6.81
C VAL A 67 -9.05 8.34 6.73
N ILE A 68 -9.90 8.89 5.88
CA ILE A 68 -11.27 8.39 5.68
C ILE A 68 -11.23 6.97 5.14
N LEU A 69 -10.44 6.71 4.07
CA LEU A 69 -10.35 5.39 3.47
C LEU A 69 -9.76 4.37 4.44
N LEU A 70 -8.71 4.68 5.19
CA LEU A 70 -8.16 3.81 6.23
C LEU A 70 -9.23 3.36 7.24
N ASN A 71 -10.13 4.27 7.63
CA ASN A 71 -11.21 3.94 8.55
C ASN A 71 -12.34 3.14 7.89
N VAL A 72 -12.64 3.40 6.63
CA VAL A 72 -13.70 2.69 5.88
C VAL A 72 -13.24 1.26 5.54
N GLU A 73 -12.00 1.10 5.07
CA GLU A 73 -11.44 -0.20 4.72
C GLU A 73 -11.23 -1.10 5.94
N GLY A 74 -10.82 -0.52 7.06
CA GLY A 74 -10.72 -1.19 8.35
C GLY A 74 -9.75 -2.37 8.41
N GLY A 75 -8.87 -2.50 7.41
CA GLY A 75 -7.85 -3.55 7.39
C GLY A 75 -6.76 -3.35 8.44
N THR A 76 -5.95 -4.37 8.67
CA THR A 76 -4.88 -4.36 9.68
C THR A 76 -3.55 -4.85 9.09
N ILE A 77 -2.44 -4.39 9.69
CA ILE A 77 -1.10 -4.87 9.35
C ILE A 77 -1.01 -6.39 9.58
N GLY A 78 -0.35 -7.08 8.64
CA GLY A 78 -0.14 -8.52 8.68
C GLY A 78 -1.33 -9.35 8.21
N ASN A 79 -2.45 -8.71 7.85
CA ASN A 79 -3.66 -9.40 7.44
C ASN A 79 -3.95 -9.27 5.94
N VAL A 80 -4.65 -10.28 5.41
CA VAL A 80 -5.26 -10.29 4.10
C VAL A 80 -6.71 -10.76 4.22
N SER A 81 -7.62 -10.13 3.47
CA SER A 81 -9.04 -10.46 3.43
C SER A 81 -9.36 -11.20 2.15
N GLN A 82 -9.98 -12.39 2.26
CA GLN A 82 -10.38 -13.17 1.09
C GLN A 82 -11.67 -12.61 0.50
N ASN A 83 -11.69 -12.40 -0.81
CA ASN A 83 -12.87 -11.99 -1.56
C ASN A 83 -13.61 -13.20 -2.18
N THR A 84 -14.87 -13.01 -2.53
CA THR A 84 -15.70 -14.06 -3.15
C THR A 84 -15.30 -14.41 -4.58
N ASN A 85 -14.48 -13.56 -5.22
CA ASN A 85 -13.95 -13.75 -6.58
C ASN A 85 -12.52 -14.31 -6.60
N ASP A 86 -12.11 -15.00 -5.55
CA ASP A 86 -10.77 -15.60 -5.37
C ASP A 86 -9.60 -14.61 -5.36
N THR A 87 -9.86 -13.29 -5.20
CA THR A 87 -8.83 -12.31 -4.94
C THR A 87 -8.68 -12.05 -3.45
N VAL A 88 -7.58 -11.39 -3.05
CA VAL A 88 -7.39 -10.92 -1.69
C VAL A 88 -7.15 -9.42 -1.64
N ASP A 89 -7.61 -8.80 -0.55
CA ASP A 89 -7.32 -7.42 -0.19
C ASP A 89 -6.27 -7.39 0.93
N ILE A 90 -5.29 -6.48 0.83
CA ILE A 90 -4.05 -6.55 1.60
C ILE A 90 -3.92 -5.35 2.52
N GLY A 91 -3.78 -5.62 3.83
CA GLY A 91 -3.40 -4.66 4.85
C GLY A 91 -4.42 -3.54 5.12
N PRO A 92 -4.01 -2.44 5.79
CA PRO A 92 -4.91 -1.37 6.27
C PRO A 92 -5.80 -0.71 5.22
N MET A 93 -5.27 -0.44 4.03
CA MET A 93 -5.99 0.19 2.91
C MET A 93 -6.72 -0.82 2.01
N GLN A 94 -6.70 -2.12 2.36
CA GLN A 94 -7.34 -3.22 1.60
C GLN A 94 -7.00 -3.17 0.10
N VAL A 95 -5.69 -3.03 -0.20
CA VAL A 95 -5.21 -2.99 -1.58
C VAL A 95 -5.40 -4.37 -2.23
N ASN A 96 -6.24 -4.45 -3.26
CA ASN A 96 -6.50 -5.71 -3.93
C ASN A 96 -5.25 -6.24 -4.66
N GLN A 97 -5.05 -7.56 -4.61
CA GLN A 97 -3.89 -8.24 -5.23
C GLN A 97 -3.74 -8.00 -6.74
N ILE A 98 -4.82 -7.62 -7.43
CA ILE A 98 -4.76 -7.33 -8.87
C ILE A 98 -3.82 -6.17 -9.20
N TRP A 99 -3.57 -5.28 -8.24
CA TRP A 99 -2.66 -4.15 -8.37
C TRP A 99 -1.18 -4.51 -8.18
N LEU A 100 -0.87 -5.70 -7.65
CA LEU A 100 0.52 -6.10 -7.34
C LEU A 100 1.48 -5.96 -8.54
N PRO A 101 1.13 -6.40 -9.77
CA PRO A 101 2.05 -6.25 -10.89
C PRO A 101 2.35 -4.80 -11.27
N GLN A 102 1.36 -3.90 -11.14
CA GLN A 102 1.53 -2.49 -11.42
C GLN A 102 2.34 -1.78 -10.33
N LEU A 103 2.01 -2.04 -9.05
CA LEU A 103 2.75 -1.52 -7.90
C LEU A 103 4.20 -2.01 -7.87
N ALA A 104 4.43 -3.28 -8.20
CA ALA A 104 5.77 -3.84 -8.29
C ALA A 104 6.64 -3.08 -9.32
N ARG A 105 6.07 -2.75 -10.48
CA ARG A 105 6.76 -1.91 -11.46
C ARG A 105 6.97 -0.47 -10.97
N HIS A 106 5.96 0.10 -10.29
CA HIS A 106 6.03 1.45 -9.74
C HIS A 106 7.12 1.60 -8.67
N TRP A 107 7.28 0.58 -7.83
CA TRP A 107 8.28 0.55 -6.75
C TRP A 107 9.63 -0.05 -7.15
N ASP A 108 9.81 -0.45 -8.41
CA ASP A 108 11.00 -1.19 -8.88
C ASP A 108 11.33 -2.40 -8.00
N ALA A 109 10.30 -3.20 -7.69
CA ALA A 109 10.36 -4.33 -6.77
C ALA A 109 9.79 -5.61 -7.41
N SER A 110 10.05 -6.77 -6.80
CA SER A 110 9.37 -8.00 -7.19
C SER A 110 7.92 -8.01 -6.69
N VAL A 111 7.03 -8.74 -7.36
CA VAL A 111 5.62 -8.92 -6.94
C VAL A 111 5.54 -9.47 -5.50
N THR A 112 6.41 -10.42 -5.14
CA THR A 112 6.48 -10.98 -3.78
C THR A 112 6.90 -9.93 -2.75
N ALA A 113 7.93 -9.13 -3.05
CA ALA A 113 8.37 -8.06 -2.14
C ALA A 113 7.28 -6.98 -1.98
N THR A 114 6.58 -6.64 -3.05
CA THR A 114 5.44 -5.71 -3.04
C THR A 114 4.30 -6.24 -2.17
N PHE A 115 3.92 -7.51 -2.31
CA PHE A 115 2.91 -8.14 -1.46
C PHE A 115 3.30 -8.07 0.02
N LEU A 116 4.53 -8.48 0.36
CA LEU A 116 5.00 -8.45 1.74
C LEU A 116 5.05 -7.02 2.31
N ALA A 117 5.47 -6.05 1.50
CA ALA A 117 5.48 -4.65 1.91
C ALA A 117 4.05 -4.13 2.17
N LEU A 118 3.09 -4.41 1.29
CA LEU A 118 1.69 -4.03 1.50
C LEU A 118 1.09 -4.69 2.75
N ARG A 119 1.42 -5.96 3.01
CA ARG A 119 0.87 -6.67 4.14
C ARG A 119 1.47 -6.23 5.48
N ASP A 120 2.78 -6.07 5.55
CA ASP A 120 3.54 -6.01 6.81
C ASP A 120 4.04 -4.60 7.16
N ASN A 121 3.96 -3.63 6.24
CA ASN A 121 4.46 -2.27 6.46
C ASN A 121 3.35 -1.23 6.26
N PHE A 122 3.00 -0.51 7.32
CA PHE A 122 1.94 0.50 7.30
C PHE A 122 2.19 1.59 6.25
N CYS A 123 3.41 2.15 6.20
CA CYS A 123 3.72 3.23 5.26
C CYS A 123 3.64 2.76 3.80
N ALA A 124 4.16 1.56 3.51
CA ALA A 124 4.05 0.98 2.17
C ALA A 124 2.59 0.70 1.79
N ASN A 125 1.78 0.22 2.73
CA ASN A 125 0.35 -0.01 2.47
C ASN A 125 -0.40 1.29 2.16
N VAL A 126 -0.15 2.35 2.96
CA VAL A 126 -0.76 3.67 2.72
C VAL A 126 -0.27 4.29 1.41
N ASP A 127 1.01 4.15 1.06
CA ASP A 127 1.54 4.60 -0.23
C ASP A 127 0.91 3.84 -1.40
N GLY A 128 0.82 2.51 -1.31
CA GLY A 128 0.18 1.67 -2.32
C GLY A 128 -1.31 1.98 -2.51
N GLY A 129 -2.06 2.14 -1.40
CA GLY A 129 -3.46 2.54 -1.45
C GLY A 129 -3.65 3.95 -2.03
N ALA A 130 -2.77 4.89 -1.68
CA ALA A 130 -2.78 6.24 -2.24
C ALA A 130 -2.47 6.23 -3.75
N TRP A 131 -1.54 5.39 -4.19
CA TRP A 131 -1.26 5.19 -5.61
C TRP A 131 -2.48 4.63 -6.35
N VAL A 132 -3.14 3.60 -5.82
CA VAL A 132 -4.37 3.03 -6.41
C VAL A 132 -5.48 4.07 -6.49
N LEU A 133 -5.69 4.86 -5.41
CA LEU A 133 -6.66 5.96 -5.44
C LEU A 133 -6.31 6.99 -6.51
N ARG A 134 -5.02 7.31 -6.70
CA ARG A 134 -4.60 8.23 -7.76
C ARG A 134 -4.95 7.68 -9.14
N GLN A 135 -4.74 6.38 -9.41
CA GLN A 135 -5.16 5.76 -10.67
C GLN A 135 -6.68 5.88 -10.88
N ALA A 136 -7.47 5.59 -9.86
CA ALA A 136 -8.93 5.71 -9.91
C ALA A 136 -9.42 7.16 -10.17
N LEU A 137 -8.76 8.15 -9.56
CA LEU A 137 -9.08 9.57 -9.78
C LEU A 137 -8.68 10.04 -11.19
N ASP A 138 -7.59 9.51 -11.74
CA ASP A 138 -7.17 9.81 -13.12
C ASP A 138 -8.13 9.17 -14.13
N GLU A 139 -8.59 7.95 -13.87
CA GLU A 139 -9.64 7.28 -14.65
C GLU A 139 -10.97 8.04 -14.61
N ALA A 140 -11.33 8.61 -13.47
CA ALA A 140 -12.54 9.41 -13.29
C ALA A 140 -12.48 10.81 -13.93
N HIS A 141 -11.38 11.16 -14.63
CA HIS A 141 -11.21 12.43 -15.35
C HIS A 141 -11.50 13.69 -14.52
N GLY A 142 -11.19 13.65 -13.23
CA GLY A 142 -11.35 14.77 -12.31
C GLY A 142 -12.66 14.77 -11.49
N ASP A 143 -13.56 13.82 -11.70
CA ASP A 143 -14.65 13.57 -10.77
C ASP A 143 -14.12 12.86 -9.51
N PHE A 144 -13.97 13.64 -8.44
CA PHE A 144 -13.40 13.15 -7.19
C PHE A 144 -14.21 12.01 -6.57
N TRP A 145 -15.54 12.14 -6.54
CA TRP A 145 -16.38 11.12 -5.91
C TRP A 145 -16.45 9.84 -6.74
N GLN A 146 -16.47 9.99 -8.05
CA GLN A 146 -16.39 8.84 -8.95
C GLN A 146 -15.04 8.11 -8.79
N GLY A 147 -13.92 8.84 -8.67
CA GLY A 147 -12.61 8.23 -8.40
C GLY A 147 -12.55 7.50 -7.07
N VAL A 148 -13.12 8.06 -6.01
CA VAL A 148 -13.26 7.39 -4.71
C VAL A 148 -14.11 6.11 -4.82
N ALA A 149 -15.16 6.13 -5.63
CA ALA A 149 -16.02 4.96 -5.87
C ALA A 149 -15.26 3.86 -6.66
N ILE A 150 -14.53 4.24 -7.71
CA ILE A 150 -13.71 3.34 -8.54
C ILE A 150 -12.60 2.68 -7.73
N TYR A 151 -12.04 3.38 -6.73
CA TYR A 151 -11.05 2.80 -5.81
C TYR A 151 -11.52 1.46 -5.23
N HIS A 152 -12.78 1.38 -4.86
CA HIS A 152 -13.38 0.17 -4.29
C HIS A 152 -13.83 -0.82 -5.37
N SER A 153 -14.57 -0.34 -6.39
CA SER A 153 -15.14 -1.20 -7.44
C SER A 153 -15.54 -0.41 -8.67
N HIS A 154 -15.55 -1.09 -9.84
CA HIS A 154 -16.16 -0.57 -11.06
C HIS A 154 -17.67 -0.90 -11.16
N ASP A 155 -18.19 -1.76 -10.28
CA ASP A 155 -19.60 -2.10 -10.24
C ASP A 155 -20.42 -0.96 -9.58
N PRO A 156 -21.45 -0.41 -10.25
CA PRO A 156 -22.22 0.74 -9.73
C PRO A 156 -22.96 0.47 -8.41
N ASP A 157 -23.36 -0.75 -8.15
CA ASP A 157 -24.05 -1.09 -6.90
C ASP A 157 -23.07 -1.07 -5.72
N TYR A 158 -21.90 -1.66 -5.88
CA TYR A 158 -20.83 -1.59 -4.88
C TYR A 158 -20.31 -0.15 -4.71
N GLN A 159 -20.20 0.64 -5.78
CA GLN A 159 -19.82 2.06 -5.71
C GLN A 159 -20.75 2.86 -4.83
N ARG A 160 -22.07 2.70 -5.03
CA ARG A 160 -23.11 3.43 -4.25
C ARG A 160 -23.01 3.10 -2.76
N ASP A 161 -22.90 1.82 -2.42
CA ASP A 161 -22.83 1.38 -1.03
C ASP A 161 -21.52 1.85 -0.36
N TYR A 162 -20.42 1.79 -1.10
CA TYR A 162 -19.12 2.27 -0.64
C TYR A 162 -19.12 3.78 -0.37
N LEU A 163 -19.61 4.59 -1.31
CA LEU A 163 -19.75 6.04 -1.11
C LEU A 163 -20.63 6.35 0.10
N GLY A 164 -21.69 5.58 0.35
CA GLY A 164 -22.48 5.70 1.57
C GLY A 164 -21.66 5.49 2.84
N ASN A 165 -20.73 4.51 2.85
CA ASN A 165 -19.80 4.28 3.97
C ASN A 165 -18.83 5.46 4.13
N VAL A 166 -18.24 5.92 3.03
CA VAL A 166 -17.30 7.06 3.01
C VAL A 166 -17.97 8.31 3.56
N LEU A 167 -19.18 8.65 3.12
CA LEU A 167 -19.90 9.83 3.60
C LEU A 167 -20.25 9.74 5.10
N ARG A 168 -20.65 8.57 5.60
CA ARG A 168 -20.87 8.35 7.04
C ARG A 168 -19.60 8.59 7.84
N GLU A 169 -18.47 8.16 7.33
CA GLU A 169 -17.17 8.37 8.00
C GLU A 169 -16.77 9.85 7.99
N VAL A 170 -16.97 10.57 6.89
CA VAL A 170 -16.79 12.04 6.82
C VAL A 170 -17.60 12.73 7.92
N GLU A 171 -18.87 12.41 8.05
CA GLU A 171 -19.74 12.99 9.09
C GLU A 171 -19.27 12.63 10.50
N ARG A 172 -18.83 11.41 10.72
CA ARG A 172 -18.28 10.97 12.03
C ARG A 172 -17.07 11.81 12.42
N LEU A 173 -16.11 11.98 11.50
CA LEU A 173 -14.90 12.76 11.73
C LEU A 173 -15.21 14.25 11.95
N GLN A 174 -16.14 14.82 11.20
CA GLN A 174 -16.58 16.20 11.39
C GLN A 174 -17.22 16.42 12.77
N ARG A 175 -18.05 15.49 13.23
CA ARG A 175 -18.64 15.56 14.59
C ARG A 175 -17.58 15.49 15.67
N ALA A 176 -16.60 14.59 15.54
CA ALA A 176 -15.48 14.46 16.48
C ALA A 176 -14.67 15.77 16.57
N SER A 177 -14.27 16.32 15.43
CA SER A 177 -13.52 17.58 15.36
C SER A 177 -14.26 18.76 16.01
N ARG A 178 -15.57 18.88 15.80
CA ARG A 178 -16.39 19.93 16.43
C ARG A 178 -16.47 19.76 17.96
N SER A 179 -16.58 18.53 18.45
CA SER A 179 -16.63 18.24 19.89
C SER A 179 -15.29 18.57 20.57
N ASP A 180 -14.15 18.24 19.92
CA ASP A 180 -12.83 18.54 20.44
C ASP A 180 -12.55 20.06 20.47
N ALA A 181 -12.93 20.76 19.42
CA ALA A 181 -12.84 22.23 19.38
C ALA A 181 -13.69 22.90 20.47
N ALA A 182 -14.89 22.38 20.77
CA ALA A 182 -15.71 22.85 21.87
C ALA A 182 -15.08 22.60 23.23
N ARG A 183 -14.51 21.40 23.45
CA ARG A 183 -13.81 21.04 24.70
C ARG A 183 -12.59 21.94 24.93
N MET A 184 -11.77 22.19 23.89
CA MET A 184 -10.61 23.07 23.99
C MET A 184 -11.00 24.50 24.35
N ARG A 185 -12.10 25.04 23.82
CA ARG A 185 -12.60 26.39 24.17
C ARG A 185 -13.08 26.49 25.62
N LEU A 186 -13.62 25.41 26.19
CA LEU A 186 -14.06 25.36 27.59
C LEU A 186 -12.86 25.23 28.54
N ALA A 187 -11.83 24.48 28.17
CA ALA A 187 -10.64 24.26 28.98
C ALA A 187 -9.68 25.48 29.02
N GLY A 188 -9.79 26.39 28.05
CA GLY A 188 -8.96 27.61 27.96
C GLY A 188 -9.59 28.86 28.62
N ARG A 189 -10.70 28.69 29.34
CA ARG A 189 -11.35 29.74 30.15
C ARG A 189 -11.08 29.51 31.64
#